data_69411d6bcacaf487d486c077a0d4da72
#
_entry.id   69411d6bcacaf487d486c077a0d4da72
#
_cell.length_a   1.000
_cell.length_b   1.000
_cell.length_c   1.000
_cell.angle_alpha   90.00
_cell.angle_beta   90.00
_cell.angle_gamma   90.00
#
_symmetry.space_group_name_H-M   'P 1'
#
loop_
_entity.id
_entity.type
_entity.pdbx_description
1 polymer ?
#
loop_
_entity_poly.entity_id
_entity_poly.type
_entity_poly.pdbx_seq_one_letter_code
_entity_poly.pdbx_strand_id
1 'polypeptide(L)'
;MHIIISVFSIEVNKKSIFNMYFIEMNGGIGKIEMLKKTNILALVGGGKSPWFPPNNLIIWDDHQGKIISKLRFNENILNIRLRNDKIISILQKKLYIFNLKTLETISIFDTFCNPSGIIGISNGDNNKLIIAFPYESQGHVYVGNIISNKMEEISKISAHESKIACLSVNKDGTILATSSDKGTIIRIFTTFGGVKFSEFRRGTKNVIMNCITFDQNNRFMGCTSNGGTLHIFSIIGIMNILNENSNVNKKGNNNLEEEPKNSKSLLGKIGGFLNIKHSYLESERNFARFKIQEPYSILGFGNDNTFVVLTLDGKYYKAAYDPKKGGESCKIEEKNILEDL
;
A
#
# COMPACT_ATOMS: atom_id res chain seq x y z
N MET A 1 -27.95 10.86 -7.15
CA MET A 1 -26.48 11.07 -7.07
C MET A 1 -25.87 9.69 -7.17
N HIS A 2 -25.38 9.33 -8.36
CA HIS A 2 -24.75 8.03 -8.58
C HIS A 2 -23.36 8.05 -7.93
N ILE A 3 -23.07 7.10 -7.07
CA ILE A 3 -21.75 6.93 -6.51
C ILE A 3 -21.12 5.74 -7.20
N ILE A 4 -20.07 6.02 -7.94
CA ILE A 4 -19.28 5.01 -8.59
C ILE A 4 -18.33 4.40 -7.55
N ILE A 5 -18.50 3.14 -7.30
CA ILE A 5 -17.57 2.36 -6.51
C ILE A 5 -16.75 1.52 -7.47
N SER A 6 -15.60 2.02 -7.87
CA SER A 6 -14.63 1.20 -8.57
C SER A 6 -13.83 0.40 -7.56
N VAL A 7 -14.21 -0.84 -7.36
CA VAL A 7 -13.42 -1.77 -6.55
C VAL A 7 -12.46 -2.50 -7.49
N PHE A 8 -11.16 -2.21 -7.37
CA PHE A 8 -10.15 -2.82 -8.21
C PHE A 8 -9.67 -4.14 -7.59
N SER A 9 -10.04 -5.21 -8.25
CA SER A 9 -9.34 -6.48 -8.16
C SER A 9 -8.51 -6.62 -9.44
N ILE A 10 -7.22 -6.38 -9.37
CA ILE A 10 -6.32 -6.61 -10.50
C ILE A 10 -6.10 -8.11 -10.61
N GLU A 11 -6.80 -8.76 -11.53
CA GLU A 11 -6.54 -10.14 -11.90
C GLU A 11 -5.70 -10.29 -13.15
N VAL A 12 -4.83 -11.23 -13.04
CA VAL A 12 -3.80 -11.57 -13.98
C VAL A 12 -3.99 -12.99 -14.48
N ASN A 13 -5.06 -13.26 -15.17
CA ASN A 13 -5.10 -14.33 -16.19
C ASN A 13 -6.37 -14.23 -17.03
N LYS A 14 -6.17 -14.05 -18.35
CA LYS A 14 -7.14 -14.15 -19.45
C LYS A 14 -8.37 -13.22 -19.38
N LYS A 15 -8.25 -12.11 -20.14
CA LYS A 15 -9.25 -11.06 -20.38
C LYS A 15 -9.55 -10.21 -19.13
N SER A 16 -8.95 -9.03 -19.09
CA SER A 16 -9.32 -7.97 -18.16
C SER A 16 -10.75 -7.52 -18.45
N ILE A 17 -11.71 -8.12 -17.77
CA ILE A 17 -13.04 -7.57 -17.67
C ILE A 17 -12.99 -6.68 -16.44
N PHE A 18 -12.92 -5.37 -16.64
CA PHE A 18 -13.29 -4.40 -15.62
C PHE A 18 -14.77 -4.59 -15.35
N ASN A 19 -15.13 -5.34 -14.35
CA ASN A 19 -16.48 -5.29 -13.82
C ASN A 19 -16.57 -4.01 -12.96
N MET A 20 -16.96 -2.92 -13.58
CA MET A 20 -17.41 -1.75 -12.85
C MET A 20 -18.81 -2.07 -12.32
N TYR A 21 -18.92 -2.20 -11.01
CA TYR A 21 -20.22 -2.35 -10.37
C TYR A 21 -20.72 -0.96 -9.99
N PHE A 22 -21.89 -0.60 -10.53
CA PHE A 22 -22.61 0.59 -10.13
C PHE A 22 -23.62 0.21 -9.06
N ILE A 23 -23.45 0.76 -7.88
CA ILE A 23 -24.43 0.63 -6.81
C ILE A 23 -25.06 2.00 -6.63
N GLU A 24 -26.37 2.11 -6.91
CA GLU A 24 -27.13 3.29 -6.55
C GLU A 24 -27.31 3.32 -5.03
N MET A 25 -26.73 4.33 -4.40
CA MET A 25 -26.81 4.51 -2.95
C MET A 25 -27.45 5.84 -2.62
N ASN A 26 -28.29 5.86 -1.57
CA ASN A 26 -29.02 7.06 -1.13
C ASN A 26 -28.12 8.03 -0.33
N GLY A 27 -26.83 8.11 -0.62
CA GLY A 27 -25.92 9.00 0.07
C GLY A 27 -24.44 8.70 -0.19
N GLY A 28 -23.55 9.50 0.39
CA GLY A 28 -22.12 9.42 0.19
C GLY A 28 -21.45 8.25 0.93
N ILE A 29 -20.50 7.59 0.26
CA ILE A 29 -19.59 6.61 0.85
C ILE A 29 -18.22 7.25 0.97
N GLY A 30 -17.64 7.19 2.18
CA GLY A 30 -16.31 7.75 2.47
C GLY A 30 -15.20 6.72 2.37
N LYS A 31 -15.46 5.48 2.74
CA LYS A 31 -14.50 4.37 2.65
C LYS A 31 -15.19 3.12 2.15
N ILE A 32 -14.45 2.37 1.34
CA ILE A 32 -14.86 1.07 0.84
C ILE A 32 -13.66 0.13 0.79
N GLU A 33 -13.91 -1.11 1.15
CA GLU A 33 -12.94 -2.20 1.02
C GLU A 33 -13.67 -3.47 0.59
N MET A 34 -13.18 -4.15 -0.42
CA MET A 34 -13.73 -5.42 -0.88
C MET A 34 -12.95 -6.59 -0.28
N LEU A 35 -13.65 -7.64 0.14
CA LEU A 35 -13.03 -8.86 0.59
C LEU A 35 -12.51 -9.67 -0.61
N LYS A 36 -11.25 -9.46 -0.97
CA LYS A 36 -10.64 -10.11 -2.16
C LYS A 36 -11.57 -9.99 -3.38
N LYS A 37 -11.90 -11.10 -4.04
CA LYS A 37 -12.77 -11.22 -5.21
C LYS A 37 -14.14 -11.78 -4.84
N THR A 38 -14.73 -11.29 -3.78
CA THR A 38 -16.06 -11.72 -3.33
C THR A 38 -17.05 -10.57 -3.48
N ASN A 39 -18.32 -10.86 -3.28
CA ASN A 39 -19.40 -9.89 -3.22
C ASN A 39 -19.52 -9.17 -1.85
N ILE A 40 -18.57 -9.37 -0.95
CA ILE A 40 -18.58 -8.77 0.38
C ILE A 40 -17.80 -7.47 0.40
N LEU A 41 -18.48 -6.39 0.75
CA LEU A 41 -17.93 -5.05 0.88
C LEU A 41 -18.02 -4.58 2.34
N ALA A 42 -17.00 -3.87 2.80
CA ALA A 42 -17.06 -3.05 4.00
C ALA A 42 -17.21 -1.59 3.61
N LEU A 43 -18.23 -0.93 4.10
CA LEU A 43 -18.61 0.43 3.73
C LEU A 43 -18.65 1.33 4.96
N VAL A 44 -18.19 2.57 4.80
CA VAL A 44 -18.31 3.65 5.79
C VAL A 44 -18.85 4.87 5.09
N GLY A 45 -19.88 5.49 5.66
CA GLY A 45 -20.47 6.70 5.09
C GLY A 45 -19.51 7.90 5.08
N GLY A 46 -19.69 8.81 4.13
CA GLY A 46 -18.86 9.99 4.01
C GLY A 46 -19.43 11.05 3.07
N GLY A 47 -18.69 12.14 2.88
CA GLY A 47 -19.16 13.29 2.10
C GLY A 47 -20.14 14.19 2.84
N LYS A 48 -20.79 15.11 2.12
CA LYS A 48 -21.71 16.10 2.71
C LYS A 48 -23.03 15.48 3.21
N SER A 49 -23.48 14.42 2.58
CA SER A 49 -24.68 13.67 2.93
C SER A 49 -24.37 12.19 2.93
N PRO A 50 -23.81 11.65 4.02
CA PRO A 50 -23.38 10.26 4.07
C PRO A 50 -24.58 9.32 4.11
N TRP A 51 -24.48 8.17 3.42
CA TRP A 51 -25.53 7.13 3.46
C TRP A 51 -25.67 6.52 4.86
N PHE A 52 -24.54 6.33 5.54
CA PHE A 52 -24.49 5.92 6.94
C PHE A 52 -23.62 6.89 7.73
N PRO A 53 -23.85 7.05 9.03
CA PRO A 53 -22.93 7.80 9.88
C PRO A 53 -21.49 7.33 9.73
N PRO A 54 -20.48 8.22 9.67
CA PRO A 54 -19.08 7.85 9.43
C PRO A 54 -18.43 7.04 10.56
N ASN A 55 -19.13 6.85 11.67
CA ASN A 55 -18.76 5.95 12.76
C ASN A 55 -19.44 4.57 12.69
N ASN A 56 -20.12 4.26 11.59
CA ASN A 56 -20.72 2.95 11.35
C ASN A 56 -19.95 2.24 10.23
N LEU A 57 -19.51 1.02 10.52
CA LEU A 57 -19.02 0.07 9.55
C LEU A 57 -20.16 -0.84 9.12
N ILE A 58 -20.44 -0.88 7.84
CA ILE A 58 -21.48 -1.73 7.23
C ILE A 58 -20.79 -2.85 6.47
N ILE A 59 -21.20 -4.08 6.73
CA ILE A 59 -20.85 -5.23 5.88
C ILE A 59 -22.02 -5.45 4.92
N TRP A 60 -21.75 -5.33 3.64
CA TRP A 60 -22.69 -5.36 2.54
C TRP A 60 -22.46 -6.58 1.66
N ASP A 61 -23.52 -7.27 1.31
CA ASP A 61 -23.51 -8.31 0.27
C ASP A 61 -24.01 -7.69 -1.04
N ASP A 62 -23.11 -7.50 -1.98
CA ASP A 62 -23.43 -6.88 -3.25
C ASP A 62 -24.30 -7.76 -4.16
N HIS A 63 -24.12 -9.08 -4.07
CA HIS A 63 -24.96 -10.03 -4.83
C HIS A 63 -26.41 -10.06 -4.33
N GLN A 64 -26.62 -9.92 -3.03
CA GLN A 64 -27.96 -9.90 -2.44
C GLN A 64 -28.54 -8.48 -2.30
N GLY A 65 -27.73 -7.44 -2.54
CA GLY A 65 -28.13 -6.04 -2.41
C GLY A 65 -28.56 -5.66 -0.99
N LYS A 66 -27.94 -6.28 0.06
CA LYS A 66 -28.37 -6.06 1.45
C LYS A 66 -27.23 -5.93 2.44
N ILE A 67 -27.56 -5.30 3.58
CA ILE A 67 -26.68 -5.23 4.73
C ILE A 67 -26.69 -6.59 5.43
N ILE A 68 -25.49 -7.18 5.59
CA ILE A 68 -25.28 -8.39 6.38
C ILE A 68 -25.14 -8.02 7.86
N SER A 69 -24.37 -6.97 8.14
CA SER A 69 -23.98 -6.63 9.50
C SER A 69 -23.57 -5.18 9.65
N LYS A 70 -23.60 -4.70 10.91
CA LYS A 70 -23.24 -3.33 11.27
C LYS A 70 -22.47 -3.28 12.56
N LEU A 71 -21.32 -2.62 12.56
CA LEU A 71 -20.54 -2.28 13.75
C LEU A 71 -20.56 -0.77 13.96
N ARG A 72 -20.82 -0.33 15.19
CA ARG A 72 -20.85 1.09 15.57
C ARG A 72 -19.67 1.41 16.51
N PHE A 73 -19.01 2.52 16.21
CA PHE A 73 -17.90 3.06 16.99
C PHE A 73 -18.27 4.38 17.65
N ASN A 74 -17.49 4.79 18.65
CA ASN A 74 -17.67 6.09 19.31
C ASN A 74 -17.08 7.26 18.52
N GLU A 75 -16.17 6.97 17.57
CA GLU A 75 -15.48 7.93 16.72
C GLU A 75 -15.63 7.56 15.25
N ASN A 76 -15.34 8.50 14.36
CA ASN A 76 -15.35 8.26 12.93
C ASN A 76 -14.28 7.23 12.52
N ILE A 77 -14.65 6.36 11.61
CA ILE A 77 -13.76 5.39 11.00
C ILE A 77 -12.97 6.09 9.89
N LEU A 78 -11.66 6.07 10.01
CA LEU A 78 -10.76 6.75 9.07
C LEU A 78 -10.30 5.84 7.95
N ASN A 79 -10.19 4.54 8.23
CA ASN A 79 -9.83 3.53 7.23
C ASN A 79 -10.37 2.16 7.66
N ILE A 80 -10.52 1.28 6.69
CA ILE A 80 -10.92 -0.11 6.88
C ILE A 80 -10.06 -1.02 6.03
N ARG A 81 -9.83 -2.26 6.52
CA ARG A 81 -9.23 -3.35 5.76
C ARG A 81 -9.98 -4.63 6.01
N LEU A 82 -10.25 -5.35 4.92
CA LEU A 82 -10.80 -6.70 4.98
C LEU A 82 -9.75 -7.71 4.58
N ARG A 83 -9.60 -8.74 5.36
CA ARG A 83 -8.73 -9.84 5.04
C ARG A 83 -9.23 -11.16 5.54
N ASN A 84 -9.48 -12.11 4.63
CA ASN A 84 -9.94 -13.46 4.93
C ASN A 84 -11.11 -13.48 5.93
N ASP A 85 -10.80 -13.68 7.20
CA ASP A 85 -11.69 -13.79 8.32
C ASP A 85 -11.62 -12.58 9.29
N LYS A 86 -10.98 -11.49 8.89
CA LYS A 86 -10.73 -10.33 9.75
C LYS A 86 -11.29 -9.04 9.16
N ILE A 87 -11.81 -8.19 10.05
CA ILE A 87 -12.10 -6.78 9.81
C ILE A 87 -11.12 -5.96 10.64
N ILE A 88 -10.49 -4.99 10.02
CA ILE A 88 -9.61 -4.06 10.71
C ILE A 88 -10.16 -2.65 10.50
N SER A 89 -10.52 -1.97 11.59
CA SER A 89 -11.06 -0.61 11.58
C SER A 89 -10.09 0.33 12.25
N ILE A 90 -9.73 1.41 11.57
CA ILE A 90 -8.77 2.39 12.02
C ILE A 90 -9.50 3.69 12.36
N LEU A 91 -9.36 4.13 13.60
CA LEU A 91 -9.84 5.39 14.14
C LEU A 91 -8.64 6.32 14.37
N GLN A 92 -8.88 7.51 14.89
CA GLN A 92 -7.81 8.50 15.05
C GLN A 92 -6.69 8.07 16.01
N LYS A 93 -7.05 7.37 17.10
CA LYS A 93 -6.11 6.92 18.13
C LYS A 93 -6.25 5.45 18.48
N LYS A 94 -7.11 4.72 17.75
CA LYS A 94 -7.39 3.30 18.03
C LYS A 94 -7.48 2.49 16.76
N LEU A 95 -7.09 1.25 16.87
CA LEU A 95 -7.22 0.23 15.86
C LEU A 95 -7.98 -0.95 16.47
N TYR A 96 -9.01 -1.40 15.79
CA TYR A 96 -9.85 -2.52 16.19
C TYR A 96 -9.69 -3.65 15.19
N ILE A 97 -9.61 -4.87 15.70
CA ILE A 97 -9.59 -6.10 14.90
C ILE A 97 -10.75 -6.98 15.34
N PHE A 98 -11.57 -7.36 14.38
CA PHE A 98 -12.73 -8.23 14.60
C PHE A 98 -12.61 -9.50 13.76
N ASN A 99 -13.25 -10.55 14.24
CA ASN A 99 -13.57 -11.70 13.40
C ASN A 99 -14.70 -11.32 12.43
N LEU A 100 -14.50 -11.55 11.12
CA LEU A 100 -15.49 -11.18 10.11
C LEU A 100 -16.79 -11.99 10.21
N LYS A 101 -16.73 -13.26 10.68
CA LYS A 101 -17.89 -14.13 10.76
C LYS A 101 -18.70 -13.91 12.04
N THR A 102 -18.02 -13.81 13.19
CA THR A 102 -18.69 -13.68 14.50
C THR A 102 -18.85 -12.23 14.93
N LEU A 103 -18.12 -11.29 14.34
CA LEU A 103 -18.01 -9.87 14.70
C LEU A 103 -17.46 -9.63 16.11
N GLU A 104 -16.92 -10.67 16.74
CA GLU A 104 -16.27 -10.56 18.04
C GLU A 104 -14.97 -9.77 17.91
N THR A 105 -14.71 -8.94 18.91
CA THR A 105 -13.45 -8.18 19.00
C THR A 105 -12.31 -9.13 19.34
N ILE A 106 -11.32 -9.19 18.46
CA ILE A 106 -10.08 -9.94 18.65
C ILE A 106 -9.09 -9.13 19.47
N SER A 107 -8.89 -7.87 19.09
CA SER A 107 -7.92 -6.98 19.74
C SER A 107 -8.26 -5.52 19.51
N ILE A 108 -7.84 -4.69 20.46
CA ILE A 108 -7.91 -3.23 20.39
C ILE A 108 -6.51 -2.70 20.72
N PHE A 109 -5.99 -1.79 19.90
CA PHE A 109 -4.70 -1.15 20.10
C PHE A 109 -4.84 0.36 20.12
N ASP A 110 -4.13 1.01 21.04
CA ASP A 110 -3.90 2.43 20.97
C ASP A 110 -2.84 2.72 19.92
N THR A 111 -3.08 3.72 19.08
CA THR A 111 -2.15 4.17 18.04
C THR A 111 -1.65 5.57 18.35
N PHE A 112 -0.51 5.95 17.82
CA PHE A 112 -0.19 7.37 17.72
C PHE A 112 -1.27 8.08 16.90
N CYS A 113 -1.46 9.39 17.12
CA CYS A 113 -2.46 10.18 16.40
C CYS A 113 -2.36 9.96 14.89
N ASN A 114 -3.36 9.31 14.31
CA ASN A 114 -3.40 8.81 12.94
C ASN A 114 -4.61 9.33 12.16
N PRO A 115 -4.70 10.65 11.92
CA PRO A 115 -5.88 11.28 11.29
C PRO A 115 -6.09 10.84 9.84
N SER A 116 -5.07 10.32 9.19
CA SER A 116 -5.14 9.80 7.81
C SER A 116 -5.50 8.31 7.75
N GLY A 117 -5.65 7.63 8.89
CA GLY A 117 -5.97 6.20 8.93
C GLY A 117 -4.88 5.32 8.31
N ILE A 118 -3.61 5.66 8.51
CA ILE A 118 -2.47 4.97 7.91
C ILE A 118 -2.34 3.57 8.50
N ILE A 119 -2.29 2.57 7.63
CA ILE A 119 -2.09 1.18 7.98
C ILE A 119 -1.53 0.41 6.79
N GLY A 120 -0.66 -0.55 7.05
CA GLY A 120 -0.20 -1.56 6.10
C GLY A 120 -0.57 -2.94 6.59
N ILE A 121 -0.99 -3.79 5.67
CA ILE A 121 -1.27 -5.21 5.94
C ILE A 121 -0.64 -6.08 4.86
N SER A 122 -0.18 -7.27 5.24
CA SER A 122 0.27 -8.27 4.26
C SER A 122 -0.93 -8.93 3.58
N ASN A 123 -0.80 -9.26 2.28
CA ASN A 123 -1.87 -9.85 1.46
C ASN A 123 -1.57 -11.27 0.98
N GLY A 124 -0.61 -11.97 1.58
CA GLY A 124 -0.31 -13.37 1.27
C GLY A 124 -1.43 -14.34 1.70
N ASP A 125 -1.47 -15.52 1.11
CA ASP A 125 -2.48 -16.56 1.41
C ASP A 125 -2.11 -17.43 2.61
N ASN A 126 -0.99 -17.16 3.24
CA ASN A 126 -0.54 -17.83 4.46
C ASN A 126 -1.37 -17.35 5.67
N ASN A 127 -1.42 -18.16 6.71
CA ASN A 127 -2.14 -17.86 7.96
C ASN A 127 -1.52 -16.70 8.77
N LYS A 128 -0.48 -16.03 8.22
CA LYS A 128 0.16 -14.87 8.84
C LYS A 128 -0.50 -13.59 8.35
N LEU A 129 -0.97 -12.77 9.25
CA LEU A 129 -1.43 -11.42 8.97
C LEU A 129 -0.50 -10.41 9.63
N ILE A 130 0.47 -9.95 8.86
CA ILE A 130 1.34 -8.87 9.33
C ILE A 130 0.61 -7.54 9.18
N ILE A 131 0.62 -6.76 10.25
CA ILE A 131 0.00 -5.46 10.34
C ILE A 131 1.03 -4.44 10.81
N ALA A 132 1.02 -3.25 10.22
CA ALA A 132 1.90 -2.15 10.61
C ALA A 132 1.10 -0.85 10.68
N PHE A 133 1.32 -0.04 11.72
CA PHE A 133 0.62 1.22 11.94
C PHE A 133 1.48 2.19 12.78
N PRO A 134 1.21 3.51 12.71
CA PRO A 134 1.89 4.50 13.56
C PRO A 134 1.62 4.24 15.04
N TYR A 135 2.67 4.24 15.85
CA TYR A 135 2.58 3.83 17.25
C TYR A 135 3.46 4.70 18.15
N GLU A 136 3.02 4.87 19.42
CA GLU A 136 3.74 5.48 20.53
C GLU A 136 4.12 6.95 20.31
N SER A 137 4.91 7.27 19.32
CA SER A 137 5.36 8.62 19.03
C SER A 137 5.53 8.88 17.53
N GLN A 138 5.80 10.15 17.20
CA GLN A 138 6.01 10.58 15.83
C GLN A 138 7.14 9.78 15.15
N GLY A 139 6.86 9.29 13.94
CA GLY A 139 7.85 8.57 13.13
C GLY A 139 8.07 7.11 13.52
N HIS A 140 7.39 6.63 14.57
CA HIS A 140 7.48 5.25 15.03
C HIS A 140 6.35 4.39 14.43
N VAL A 141 6.68 3.15 14.14
CA VAL A 141 5.77 2.15 13.57
C VAL A 141 5.81 0.88 14.42
N TYR A 142 4.63 0.41 14.80
CA TYR A 142 4.43 -0.91 15.37
C TYR A 142 4.24 -1.93 14.24
N VAL A 143 4.85 -3.08 14.38
CA VAL A 143 4.64 -4.23 13.50
C VAL A 143 4.24 -5.43 14.34
N GLY A 144 3.10 -6.02 14.00
CA GLY A 144 2.58 -7.20 14.67
C GLY A 144 2.12 -8.25 13.70
N ASN A 145 1.95 -9.48 14.21
CA ASN A 145 1.36 -10.60 13.51
C ASN A 145 0.12 -11.09 14.24
N ILE A 146 -0.92 -11.36 13.48
CA ILE A 146 -2.14 -11.95 14.05
C ILE A 146 -2.12 -13.45 13.80
N ILE A 147 -1.93 -14.22 14.88
CA ILE A 147 -1.91 -15.68 14.87
C ILE A 147 -3.02 -16.16 15.81
N SER A 148 -3.87 -17.07 15.34
CA SER A 148 -4.92 -17.69 16.16
C SER A 148 -5.75 -16.68 16.97
N ASN A 149 -6.13 -15.58 16.33
CA ASN A 149 -6.89 -14.47 16.94
C ASN A 149 -6.15 -13.73 18.08
N LYS A 150 -4.82 -13.79 18.12
CA LYS A 150 -4.00 -12.97 19.02
C LYS A 150 -3.03 -12.15 18.21
N MET A 151 -2.81 -10.91 18.65
CA MET A 151 -1.76 -10.07 18.11
C MET A 151 -0.48 -10.33 18.88
N GLU A 152 0.56 -10.71 18.16
CA GLU A 152 1.91 -10.85 18.67
C GLU A 152 2.76 -9.69 18.15
N GLU A 153 3.45 -8.99 19.05
CA GLU A 153 4.42 -7.96 18.67
C GLU A 153 5.61 -8.60 17.96
N ILE A 154 5.96 -8.09 16.78
CA ILE A 154 7.16 -8.53 16.06
C ILE A 154 8.27 -7.51 16.21
N SER A 155 7.98 -6.23 16.01
CA SER A 155 8.98 -5.17 16.12
C SER A 155 8.36 -3.79 16.31
N LYS A 156 9.15 -2.89 16.90
CA LYS A 156 8.90 -1.44 16.95
C LYS A 156 10.01 -0.74 16.21
N ILE A 157 9.66 0.10 15.25
CA ILE A 157 10.61 0.69 14.31
C ILE A 157 10.59 2.21 14.45
N SER A 158 11.72 2.82 14.77
CA SER A 158 11.94 4.25 14.61
C SER A 158 12.24 4.55 13.15
N ALA A 159 11.16 4.69 12.34
CA ALA A 159 11.28 4.75 10.89
C ALA A 159 11.69 6.14 10.39
N HIS A 160 11.16 7.21 10.97
CA HIS A 160 11.42 8.59 10.58
C HIS A 160 11.45 9.52 11.79
N GLU A 161 12.07 10.69 11.63
CA GLU A 161 12.04 11.77 12.63
C GLU A 161 10.70 12.53 12.60
N SER A 162 10.06 12.61 11.44
CA SER A 162 8.79 13.28 11.24
C SER A 162 7.64 12.27 11.10
N LYS A 163 6.38 12.76 11.03
CA LYS A 163 5.18 11.89 11.01
C LYS A 163 5.21 10.91 9.85
N ILE A 164 4.78 9.69 10.10
CA ILE A 164 4.50 8.73 9.04
C ILE A 164 3.34 9.26 8.21
N ALA A 165 3.54 9.33 6.89
CA ALA A 165 2.51 9.75 5.93
C ALA A 165 2.00 8.61 5.07
N CYS A 166 2.84 7.64 4.77
CA CYS A 166 2.45 6.46 4.01
C CYS A 166 3.27 5.26 4.45
N LEU A 167 2.64 4.08 4.48
CA LEU A 167 3.34 2.82 4.71
C LEU A 167 2.63 1.67 3.98
N SER A 168 3.39 0.65 3.64
CA SER A 168 2.90 -0.55 2.98
C SER A 168 3.72 -1.76 3.40
N VAL A 169 3.05 -2.88 3.62
CA VAL A 169 3.68 -4.18 3.85
C VAL A 169 3.58 -4.98 2.55
N ASN A 170 4.64 -5.69 2.17
CA ASN A 170 4.62 -6.53 0.99
C ASN A 170 3.69 -7.75 1.18
N LYS A 171 3.41 -8.45 0.09
CA LYS A 171 2.47 -9.59 0.07
C LYS A 171 2.79 -10.63 1.14
N ASP A 172 4.06 -11.00 1.28
CA ASP A 172 4.49 -12.08 2.17
C ASP A 172 4.69 -11.62 3.62
N GLY A 173 4.56 -10.31 3.88
CA GLY A 173 4.74 -9.75 5.22
C GLY A 173 6.19 -9.70 5.69
N THR A 174 7.17 -9.77 4.79
CA THR A 174 8.60 -9.80 5.13
C THR A 174 9.25 -8.43 5.20
N ILE A 175 8.75 -7.47 4.42
CA ILE A 175 9.27 -6.11 4.37
C ILE A 175 8.17 -5.06 4.51
N LEU A 176 8.56 -3.93 5.08
CA LEU A 176 7.75 -2.75 5.28
C LEU A 176 8.40 -1.55 4.58
N ALA A 177 7.66 -0.86 3.73
CA ALA A 177 8.03 0.43 3.17
C ALA A 177 7.34 1.56 3.91
N THR A 178 8.07 2.63 4.23
CA THR A 178 7.55 3.79 4.96
C THR A 178 8.01 5.10 4.34
N SER A 179 7.16 6.11 4.37
CA SER A 179 7.51 7.49 4.06
C SER A 179 6.94 8.44 5.09
N SER A 180 7.67 9.51 5.37
CA SER A 180 7.21 10.58 6.25
C SER A 180 6.44 11.66 5.48
N ASP A 181 5.91 12.64 6.21
CA ASP A 181 5.21 13.83 5.70
C ASP A 181 6.09 14.72 4.80
N LYS A 182 7.42 14.60 4.87
CA LYS A 182 8.34 15.25 3.90
C LYS A 182 8.23 14.64 2.51
N GLY A 183 7.91 13.33 2.40
CA GLY A 183 7.70 12.63 1.13
C GLY A 183 8.92 12.57 0.20
N THR A 184 10.12 12.84 0.69
CA THR A 184 11.35 12.87 -0.12
C THR A 184 12.04 11.52 -0.20
N ILE A 185 11.83 10.67 0.82
CA ILE A 185 12.54 9.41 1.02
C ILE A 185 11.52 8.31 1.36
N ILE A 186 11.76 7.11 0.85
CA ILE A 186 11.08 5.88 1.24
C ILE A 186 12.11 4.96 1.88
N ARG A 187 11.83 4.45 3.07
CA ARG A 187 12.70 3.53 3.79
C ARG A 187 12.09 2.13 3.81
N ILE A 188 12.94 1.14 3.60
CA ILE A 188 12.58 -0.27 3.66
C ILE A 188 13.16 -0.87 4.93
N PHE A 189 12.29 -1.58 5.65
CA PHE A 189 12.62 -2.32 6.85
C PHE A 189 12.22 -3.78 6.71
N THR A 190 12.93 -4.68 7.35
CA THR A 190 12.40 -6.02 7.62
C THR A 190 11.27 -5.89 8.63
N THR A 191 10.19 -6.64 8.45
CA THR A 191 9.12 -6.69 9.46
C THR A 191 9.60 -7.40 10.71
N PHE A 192 10.33 -8.50 10.53
CA PHE A 192 10.97 -9.22 11.64
C PHE A 192 12.29 -8.53 12.02
N GLY A 193 12.40 -8.13 13.29
CA GLY A 193 13.56 -7.43 13.83
C GLY A 193 13.63 -5.93 13.51
N GLY A 194 12.80 -5.39 12.62
CA GLY A 194 12.72 -3.96 12.34
C GLY A 194 13.99 -3.32 11.77
N VAL A 195 14.86 -4.10 11.11
CA VAL A 195 16.13 -3.62 10.59
C VAL A 195 15.92 -2.77 9.34
N LYS A 196 16.50 -1.56 9.30
CA LYS A 196 16.53 -0.75 8.09
C LYS A 196 17.43 -1.40 7.04
N PHE A 197 16.84 -1.76 5.91
CA PHE A 197 17.52 -2.46 4.83
C PHE A 197 17.98 -1.52 3.72
N SER A 198 17.13 -0.56 3.33
CA SER A 198 17.44 0.35 2.24
C SER A 198 16.70 1.69 2.39
N GLU A 199 17.16 2.66 1.60
CA GLU A 199 16.56 3.98 1.52
C GLU A 199 16.52 4.42 0.05
N PHE A 200 15.31 4.69 -0.45
CA PHE A 200 15.08 5.18 -1.81
C PHE A 200 14.72 6.65 -1.80
N ARG A 201 15.32 7.40 -2.71
CA ARG A 201 15.04 8.82 -2.88
C ARG A 201 13.99 9.03 -3.96
N ARG A 202 12.77 9.44 -3.53
CA ARG A 202 11.70 9.83 -4.45
C ARG A 202 12.04 11.15 -5.14
N GLY A 203 12.55 12.13 -4.39
CA GLY A 203 12.91 13.47 -4.92
C GLY A 203 13.48 14.38 -3.84
N THR A 204 13.74 15.64 -4.21
CA THR A 204 14.26 16.65 -3.29
C THR A 204 13.18 17.57 -2.71
N LYS A 205 12.07 17.75 -3.43
CA LYS A 205 10.95 18.60 -3.00
C LYS A 205 10.04 17.83 -2.04
N ASN A 206 9.55 18.49 -1.01
CA ASN A 206 8.51 17.94 -0.14
C ASN A 206 7.22 17.72 -0.94
N VAL A 207 6.57 16.60 -0.70
CA VAL A 207 5.31 16.22 -1.33
C VAL A 207 4.43 15.43 -0.38
N ILE A 208 3.14 15.43 -0.65
CA ILE A 208 2.19 14.53 0.00
C ILE A 208 2.25 13.18 -0.72
N MET A 209 2.66 12.14 0.01
CA MET A 209 2.66 10.77 -0.50
C MET A 209 1.22 10.24 -0.51
N ASN A 210 0.77 9.77 -1.67
CA ASN A 210 -0.58 9.23 -1.84
C ASN A 210 -0.62 7.71 -1.61
N CYS A 211 0.34 6.99 -2.18
CA CYS A 211 0.37 5.54 -2.17
C CYS A 211 1.81 5.02 -2.22
N ILE A 212 2.07 3.93 -1.50
CA ILE A 212 3.21 3.04 -1.68
C ILE A 212 2.64 1.64 -1.84
N THR A 213 3.09 0.89 -2.84
CA THR A 213 2.65 -0.49 -3.08
C THR A 213 3.78 -1.33 -3.64
N PHE A 214 3.68 -2.64 -3.43
CA PHE A 214 4.60 -3.64 -3.96
C PHE A 214 3.94 -4.42 -5.10
N ASP A 215 4.74 -4.90 -6.04
CA ASP A 215 4.27 -5.86 -7.02
C ASP A 215 4.04 -7.24 -6.37
N GLN A 216 3.28 -8.10 -7.04
CA GLN A 216 2.90 -9.39 -6.48
C GLN A 216 4.06 -10.37 -6.27
N ASN A 217 5.17 -10.15 -6.98
CA ASN A 217 6.35 -11.00 -6.96
C ASN A 217 7.48 -10.44 -6.08
N ASN A 218 7.23 -9.33 -5.37
CA ASN A 218 8.23 -8.63 -4.54
C ASN A 218 9.50 -8.24 -5.31
N ARG A 219 9.37 -7.88 -6.59
CA ARG A 219 10.48 -7.44 -7.44
C ARG A 219 10.59 -5.91 -7.51
N PHE A 220 9.43 -5.26 -7.43
CA PHE A 220 9.31 -3.81 -7.58
C PHE A 220 8.41 -3.21 -6.51
N MET A 221 8.71 -1.97 -6.16
CA MET A 221 7.89 -1.11 -5.32
C MET A 221 7.58 0.16 -6.08
N GLY A 222 6.35 0.61 -6.05
CA GLY A 222 5.93 1.86 -6.67
C GLY A 222 5.36 2.85 -5.66
N CYS A 223 5.46 4.13 -5.97
CA CYS A 223 4.82 5.18 -5.20
C CYS A 223 4.25 6.29 -6.07
N THR A 224 3.16 6.90 -5.58
CA THR A 224 2.56 8.12 -6.13
C THR A 224 2.53 9.22 -5.08
N SER A 225 2.51 10.46 -5.56
CA SER A 225 2.47 11.65 -4.71
C SER A 225 1.85 12.81 -5.50
N ASN A 226 1.51 13.90 -4.81
CA ASN A 226 1.06 15.14 -5.47
C ASN A 226 2.15 15.86 -6.28
N GLY A 227 3.35 15.28 -6.38
CA GLY A 227 4.44 15.79 -7.23
C GLY A 227 4.32 15.46 -8.72
N GLY A 228 3.23 14.81 -9.16
CA GLY A 228 2.93 14.57 -10.57
C GLY A 228 3.82 13.52 -11.25
N THR A 229 4.53 12.70 -10.49
CA THR A 229 5.35 11.62 -11.02
C THR A 229 5.21 10.38 -10.16
N LEU A 230 4.85 9.28 -10.79
CA LEU A 230 4.95 7.94 -10.24
C LEU A 230 6.40 7.46 -10.36
N HIS A 231 6.92 6.87 -9.31
CA HIS A 231 8.25 6.27 -9.29
C HIS A 231 8.15 4.77 -9.00
N ILE A 232 8.91 3.97 -9.76
CA ILE A 232 9.08 2.52 -9.54
C ILE A 232 10.53 2.29 -9.13
N PHE A 233 10.74 1.47 -8.11
CA PHE A 233 12.04 1.07 -7.58
C PHE A 233 12.19 -0.44 -7.68
N SER A 234 13.35 -0.92 -8.09
CA SER A 234 13.68 -2.34 -8.00
C SER A 234 14.06 -2.68 -6.56
N ILE A 235 13.48 -3.74 -6.03
CA ILE A 235 13.78 -4.28 -4.70
C ILE A 235 14.32 -5.72 -4.77
N ILE A 236 14.67 -6.18 -5.98
CA ILE A 236 15.12 -7.55 -6.23
C ILE A 236 16.36 -7.89 -5.40
N GLY A 237 17.37 -7.02 -5.37
CA GLY A 237 18.57 -7.23 -4.57
C GLY A 237 18.28 -7.36 -3.07
N ILE A 238 17.30 -6.61 -2.55
CA ILE A 238 16.84 -6.71 -1.16
C ILE A 238 16.24 -8.09 -0.91
N MET A 239 15.36 -8.55 -1.79
CA MET A 239 14.68 -9.84 -1.63
C MET A 239 15.64 -11.02 -1.77
N ASN A 240 16.63 -10.93 -2.65
CA ASN A 240 17.66 -11.98 -2.79
C ASN A 240 18.45 -12.15 -1.50
N ILE A 241 18.93 -11.07 -0.89
CA ILE A 241 19.66 -11.12 0.38
C ILE A 241 18.80 -11.71 1.51
N LEU A 242 17.51 -11.34 1.59
CA LEU A 242 16.59 -11.88 2.60
C LEU A 242 16.35 -13.38 2.41
N ASN A 243 16.24 -13.84 1.16
CA ASN A 243 16.04 -15.24 0.82
C ASN A 243 17.30 -16.07 1.08
N GLU A 244 18.49 -15.53 0.80
CA GLU A 244 19.78 -16.19 1.11
C GLU A 244 19.96 -16.38 2.61
N ASN A 245 19.65 -15.37 3.42
CA ASN A 245 19.73 -15.44 4.88
C ASN A 245 18.73 -16.45 5.49
N SER A 246 17.61 -16.70 4.81
CA SER A 246 16.62 -17.71 5.22
C SER A 246 16.96 -19.13 4.76
N ASN A 247 17.83 -19.29 3.76
CA ASN A 247 18.20 -20.56 3.14
C ASN A 247 19.67 -20.94 3.41
N VAL A 248 20.10 -21.04 4.67
CA VAL A 248 21.48 -21.42 5.03
C VAL A 248 21.90 -22.82 4.49
N ASN A 249 21.03 -23.56 3.79
CA ASN A 249 21.29 -24.95 3.37
C ASN A 249 21.04 -25.28 1.88
N LYS A 250 20.98 -24.32 0.97
CA LYS A 250 20.87 -24.64 -0.47
C LYS A 250 21.87 -23.87 -1.32
N LYS A 251 23.01 -24.50 -1.62
CA LYS A 251 23.87 -24.12 -2.75
C LYS A 251 23.12 -24.45 -4.05
N GLY A 252 22.69 -23.43 -4.79
CA GLY A 252 22.10 -23.55 -6.11
C GLY A 252 22.84 -22.67 -7.12
N ASN A 253 23.12 -23.20 -8.29
CA ASN A 253 23.78 -22.54 -9.43
C ASN A 253 23.09 -21.25 -9.82
N ASN A 254 23.77 -20.13 -9.70
CA ASN A 254 23.31 -18.84 -10.17
C ASN A 254 23.76 -18.63 -11.62
N ASN A 255 22.84 -18.76 -12.56
CA ASN A 255 22.95 -18.11 -13.86
C ASN A 255 22.72 -16.61 -13.63
N LEU A 256 23.78 -15.82 -13.78
CA LEU A 256 23.78 -14.36 -13.61
C LEU A 256 23.09 -13.70 -14.80
N GLU A 257 21.76 -13.62 -14.78
CA GLU A 257 21.07 -12.57 -15.55
C GLU A 257 21.34 -11.23 -14.84
N GLU A 258 21.65 -10.18 -15.61
CA GLU A 258 21.84 -8.83 -15.03
C GLU A 258 20.56 -8.36 -14.34
N GLU A 259 20.66 -8.19 -13.03
CA GLU A 259 19.53 -7.70 -12.23
C GLU A 259 19.21 -6.24 -12.57
N PRO A 260 17.91 -5.87 -12.63
CA PRO A 260 17.50 -4.48 -12.85
C PRO A 260 17.97 -3.60 -11.69
N LYS A 261 18.76 -2.57 -12.01
CA LYS A 261 19.38 -1.68 -11.01
C LYS A 261 18.71 -0.32 -11.00
N ASN A 262 18.45 0.20 -9.80
CA ASN A 262 17.99 1.57 -9.59
C ASN A 262 19.09 2.58 -10.01
N SER A 263 18.68 3.76 -10.46
CA SER A 263 19.62 4.82 -10.80
C SER A 263 20.32 5.33 -9.54
N LYS A 264 21.64 5.54 -9.61
CA LYS A 264 22.38 6.23 -8.55
C LYS A 264 22.27 7.75 -8.75
N SER A 265 22.31 8.51 -7.65
CA SER A 265 22.38 9.96 -7.75
C SER A 265 23.67 10.39 -8.46
N LEU A 266 23.65 11.52 -9.21
CA LEU A 266 24.85 12.03 -9.88
C LEU A 266 25.97 12.30 -8.86
N LEU A 267 25.62 12.82 -7.69
CA LEU A 267 26.52 13.07 -6.57
C LEU A 267 27.01 11.75 -5.92
N GLY A 268 26.21 10.70 -5.90
CA GLY A 268 26.63 9.37 -5.43
C GLY A 268 27.66 8.73 -6.35
N LYS A 269 27.60 9.01 -7.66
CA LYS A 269 28.62 8.58 -8.62
C LYS A 269 29.96 9.28 -8.37
N ILE A 270 29.95 10.57 -8.03
CA ILE A 270 31.14 11.40 -7.74
C ILE A 270 31.64 11.09 -6.32
N GLY A 271 30.75 10.93 -5.33
CA GLY A 271 31.11 10.62 -3.93
C GLY A 271 31.78 9.25 -3.76
N GLY A 272 31.42 8.26 -4.60
CA GLY A 272 32.13 6.98 -4.67
C GLY A 272 33.58 7.12 -5.15
N PHE A 273 33.87 8.10 -6.00
CA PHE A 273 35.24 8.43 -6.46
C PHE A 273 36.07 9.14 -5.39
N LEU A 274 35.39 9.90 -4.50
CA LEU A 274 36.04 10.73 -3.47
C LEU A 274 35.99 10.10 -2.07
N ASN A 275 35.54 8.86 -1.91
CA ASN A 275 35.38 8.15 -0.63
C ASN A 275 34.57 8.91 0.45
N ILE A 276 33.65 9.81 0.02
CA ILE A 276 32.79 10.58 0.92
C ILE A 276 31.52 9.76 1.19
N LYS A 277 31.47 9.09 2.34
CA LYS A 277 30.28 8.39 2.84
C LYS A 277 29.29 9.40 3.47
N HIS A 278 28.41 9.96 2.67
CA HIS A 278 27.26 10.70 3.16
C HIS A 278 25.98 9.93 2.84
N SER A 279 25.15 9.64 3.83
CA SER A 279 23.88 8.88 3.65
C SER A 279 22.96 9.48 2.58
N TYR A 280 23.05 10.78 2.35
CA TYR A 280 22.34 11.49 1.28
C TYR A 280 22.79 11.07 -0.14
N LEU A 281 24.05 10.67 -0.31
CA LEU A 281 24.65 10.31 -1.60
C LEU A 281 24.43 8.83 -1.93
N GLU A 282 24.16 7.99 -0.93
CA GLU A 282 24.01 6.54 -1.08
C GLU A 282 22.57 6.11 -1.41
N SER A 283 21.56 7.03 -1.26
CA SER A 283 20.17 6.69 -1.55
C SER A 283 19.94 6.46 -3.05
N GLU A 284 19.36 5.32 -3.37
CA GLU A 284 19.01 4.93 -4.74
C GLU A 284 17.84 5.76 -5.25
N ARG A 285 17.86 6.09 -6.56
CA ARG A 285 16.75 6.74 -7.25
C ARG A 285 15.88 5.70 -7.95
N ASN A 286 14.76 6.17 -8.48
CA ASN A 286 13.81 5.30 -9.19
C ASN A 286 14.47 4.53 -10.34
N PHE A 287 13.97 3.31 -10.53
CA PHE A 287 14.26 2.45 -11.67
C PHE A 287 13.45 2.88 -12.89
N ALA A 288 12.13 3.08 -12.72
CA ALA A 288 11.25 3.59 -13.78
C ALA A 288 10.33 4.70 -13.24
N ARG A 289 9.74 5.48 -14.17
CA ARG A 289 8.85 6.59 -13.83
C ARG A 289 7.73 6.75 -14.86
N PHE A 290 6.64 7.38 -14.41
CA PHE A 290 5.50 7.74 -15.25
C PHE A 290 4.95 9.10 -14.80
N LYS A 291 4.62 9.98 -15.74
CA LYS A 291 4.04 11.29 -15.44
C LYS A 291 2.55 11.18 -15.23
N ILE A 292 2.05 11.79 -14.16
CA ILE A 292 0.64 11.89 -13.80
C ILE A 292 0.36 13.37 -13.62
N GLN A 293 -0.72 13.88 -14.22
CA GLN A 293 -1.06 15.31 -14.10
C GLN A 293 -1.80 15.61 -12.80
N GLU A 294 -2.53 14.65 -12.29
CA GLU A 294 -3.42 14.79 -11.15
C GLU A 294 -2.67 14.62 -9.82
N PRO A 295 -2.99 15.47 -8.81
CA PRO A 295 -2.26 15.47 -7.54
C PRO A 295 -2.57 14.27 -6.63
N TYR A 296 -3.74 13.65 -6.79
CA TYR A 296 -4.16 12.53 -5.97
C TYR A 296 -4.38 11.29 -6.81
N SER A 297 -3.58 10.27 -6.55
CA SER A 297 -3.61 9.02 -7.29
C SER A 297 -3.23 7.84 -6.44
N ILE A 298 -3.79 6.68 -6.77
CA ILE A 298 -3.41 5.38 -6.22
C ILE A 298 -2.82 4.51 -7.32
N LEU A 299 -1.95 3.60 -6.93
CA LEU A 299 -1.19 2.73 -7.81
C LEU A 299 -1.48 1.28 -7.49
N GLY A 300 -1.68 0.47 -8.52
CA GLY A 300 -1.70 -0.99 -8.43
C GLY A 300 -0.81 -1.60 -9.50
N PHE A 301 0.02 -2.58 -9.14
CA PHE A 301 0.75 -3.37 -10.12
C PHE A 301 -0.14 -4.42 -10.75
N GLY A 302 -0.07 -4.53 -12.08
CA GLY A 302 -0.67 -5.58 -12.87
C GLY A 302 0.32 -6.70 -13.18
N ASN A 303 -0.06 -7.59 -14.11
CA ASN A 303 0.86 -8.58 -14.69
C ASN A 303 1.70 -7.95 -15.80
N ASP A 304 2.66 -8.76 -16.29
CA ASP A 304 3.44 -8.46 -17.50
C ASP A 304 4.10 -7.07 -17.42
N ASN A 305 4.63 -6.72 -16.22
CA ASN A 305 5.28 -5.45 -15.94
C ASN A 305 4.41 -4.23 -16.25
N THR A 306 3.09 -4.37 -16.07
CA THR A 306 2.14 -3.27 -16.15
C THR A 306 1.76 -2.74 -14.79
N PHE A 307 1.22 -1.54 -14.79
CA PHE A 307 0.59 -0.93 -13.61
C PHE A 307 -0.62 -0.11 -14.02
N VAL A 308 -1.48 0.12 -13.05
CA VAL A 308 -2.67 0.95 -13.19
C VAL A 308 -2.59 2.09 -12.20
N VAL A 309 -2.96 3.27 -12.65
CA VAL A 309 -3.12 4.45 -11.80
C VAL A 309 -4.56 4.93 -11.89
N LEU A 310 -5.12 5.23 -10.74
CA LEU A 310 -6.41 5.89 -10.62
C LEU A 310 -6.24 7.20 -9.92
N THR A 311 -6.94 8.19 -10.40
CA THR A 311 -6.90 9.54 -9.87
C THR A 311 -8.24 9.91 -9.23
N LEU A 312 -8.21 10.90 -8.34
CA LEU A 312 -9.40 11.33 -7.61
C LEU A 312 -10.49 11.92 -8.54
N ASP A 313 -10.09 12.48 -9.67
CA ASP A 313 -10.99 13.06 -10.70
C ASP A 313 -11.48 12.00 -11.71
N GLY A 314 -11.23 10.72 -11.46
CA GLY A 314 -11.79 9.60 -12.23
C GLY A 314 -10.97 9.18 -13.44
N LYS A 315 -9.76 9.69 -13.63
CA LYS A 315 -8.91 9.20 -14.69
C LYS A 315 -8.25 7.87 -14.32
N TYR A 316 -8.22 7.01 -15.31
CA TYR A 316 -7.61 5.70 -15.30
C TYR A 316 -6.47 5.67 -16.30
N TYR A 317 -5.27 5.31 -15.84
CA TYR A 317 -4.12 5.06 -16.67
C TYR A 317 -3.67 3.63 -16.55
N LYS A 318 -3.46 2.94 -17.66
CA LYS A 318 -2.71 1.69 -17.73
C LYS A 318 -1.40 1.94 -18.46
N ALA A 319 -0.30 1.55 -17.87
CA ALA A 319 1.02 1.71 -18.45
C ALA A 319 1.92 0.50 -18.19
N ALA A 320 2.97 0.37 -18.97
CA ALA A 320 4.00 -0.66 -18.82
C ALA A 320 5.36 -0.04 -18.63
N TYR A 321 6.22 -0.73 -17.89
CA TYR A 321 7.63 -0.40 -17.73
C TYR A 321 8.52 -1.55 -18.25
N ASP A 322 9.69 -1.21 -18.75
CA ASP A 322 10.69 -2.21 -19.14
C ASP A 322 11.35 -2.79 -17.86
N PRO A 323 11.18 -4.08 -17.54
CA PRO A 323 11.69 -4.67 -16.29
C PRO A 323 13.21 -4.84 -16.27
N LYS A 324 13.91 -4.66 -17.41
CA LYS A 324 15.37 -4.76 -17.52
C LYS A 324 16.04 -3.39 -17.57
N LYS A 325 15.48 -2.46 -18.35
CA LYS A 325 16.09 -1.14 -18.62
C LYS A 325 15.52 -0.03 -17.73
N GLY A 326 14.26 -0.16 -17.27
CA GLY A 326 13.57 0.92 -16.55
C GLY A 326 13.34 2.16 -17.43
N GLY A 327 13.49 3.35 -16.85
CA GLY A 327 13.33 4.61 -17.57
C GLY A 327 11.89 5.12 -17.59
N GLU A 328 11.49 5.80 -18.68
CA GLU A 328 10.10 6.25 -18.85
C GLU A 328 9.18 5.08 -19.17
N SER A 329 8.06 4.99 -18.47
CA SER A 329 7.05 3.96 -18.73
C SER A 329 6.14 4.37 -19.89
N CYS A 330 5.70 3.39 -20.68
CA CYS A 330 4.84 3.60 -21.82
C CYS A 330 3.37 3.54 -21.44
N LYS A 331 2.61 4.59 -21.73
CA LYS A 331 1.15 4.61 -21.58
C LYS A 331 0.52 3.65 -22.58
N ILE A 332 -0.30 2.71 -22.10
CA ILE A 332 -1.06 1.75 -22.92
C ILE A 332 -2.48 2.25 -23.12
N GLU A 333 -3.11 2.75 -22.07
CA GLU A 333 -4.51 3.12 -22.07
C GLU A 333 -4.74 4.30 -21.11
N GLU A 334 -5.66 5.19 -21.49
CA GLU A 334 -6.16 6.28 -20.66
C GLU A 334 -7.66 6.38 -20.86
N LYS A 335 -8.41 6.47 -19.77
CA LYS A 335 -9.87 6.61 -19.76
C LYS A 335 -10.29 7.60 -18.68
N ASN A 336 -11.39 8.26 -18.88
CA ASN A 336 -12.08 8.99 -17.81
C ASN A 336 -13.32 8.17 -17.40
N ILE A 337 -13.20 7.49 -16.26
CA ILE A 337 -14.25 6.61 -15.73
C ILE A 337 -15.55 7.40 -15.44
N LEU A 338 -15.45 8.71 -15.17
CA LEU A 338 -16.61 9.55 -14.84
C LEU A 338 -17.36 10.02 -16.10
N GLU A 339 -16.73 10.01 -17.27
CA GLU A 339 -17.36 10.38 -18.54
C GLU A 339 -18.08 9.21 -19.20
N ASP A 340 -17.71 7.98 -18.85
CA ASP A 340 -18.33 6.75 -19.34
C ASP A 340 -19.61 6.38 -18.55
N LEU A 341 -20.10 7.27 -17.66
CA LEU A 341 -21.27 7.14 -16.79
C LEU A 341 -22.41 8.03 -17.21
#